data_034e8789cd14b32fe389ba5de90570a0
#
_entry.id   034e8789cd14b32fe389ba5de90570a0
#
_cell.length_a   1.000
_cell.length_b   1.000
_cell.length_c   1.000
_cell.angle_alpha   90.00
_cell.angle_beta   90.00
_cell.angle_gamma   90.00
#
_symmetry.space_group_name_H-M   'P 1'
#
loop_
_entity.id
_entity.type
_entity.pdbx_description
1 polymer ?
#
loop_
_entity_poly.entity_id
_entity_poly.type
_entity_poly.pdbx_seq_one_letter_code
_entity_poly.pdbx_strand_id
1 'polypeptide(L)'
;AVDFVIAEPNDWAVNKIQQIEGELLQPETVLPRFSKHVTGFERDLPLSELLGTIARKRYSQFPLYNKGKFEALITLRVIGFWLAKESQKGTIDLTRKKAADLIFKDGKYTNYRFVSASTYIFEVEEMFREQGTLEAILITKDGNPNGNLLGIIRPRDIYHQVEKD
;
A
#
# COMPACT_ATOMS: atom_id res chain seq x y z
N ALA A 1 -30.65 -49.23 -6.24
CA ALA A 1 -30.16 -48.27 -5.25
C ALA A 1 -28.71 -47.95 -5.59
N VAL A 2 -28.46 -46.77 -6.02
CA VAL A 2 -27.09 -46.31 -6.22
C VAL A 2 -26.55 -45.93 -4.85
N ASP A 3 -25.80 -46.83 -4.27
CA ASP A 3 -25.04 -46.47 -3.10
C ASP A 3 -23.97 -45.47 -3.51
N PHE A 4 -24.27 -44.22 -3.27
CA PHE A 4 -23.21 -43.22 -3.28
C PHE A 4 -22.34 -43.53 -2.08
N VAL A 5 -21.28 -44.25 -2.31
CA VAL A 5 -20.18 -44.24 -1.34
C VAL A 5 -19.58 -42.84 -1.40
N ILE A 6 -20.08 -41.98 -0.51
CA ILE A 6 -19.34 -40.77 -0.18
C ILE A 6 -18.06 -41.26 0.45
N ALA A 7 -16.95 -41.21 -0.30
CA ALA A 7 -15.65 -41.49 0.25
C ALA A 7 -15.48 -40.63 1.51
N GLU A 8 -15.10 -41.26 2.63
CA GLU A 8 -14.76 -40.49 3.82
C GLU A 8 -13.73 -39.43 3.43
N PRO A 9 -13.99 -38.16 3.74
CA PRO A 9 -13.03 -37.11 3.43
C PRO A 9 -11.69 -37.45 4.08
N ASN A 10 -10.63 -37.46 3.31
CA ASN A 10 -9.28 -37.64 3.86
C ASN A 10 -8.94 -36.47 4.78
N ASP A 11 -7.94 -36.63 5.64
CA ASP A 11 -7.54 -35.62 6.62
C ASP A 11 -7.20 -34.28 5.97
N TRP A 12 -6.62 -34.30 4.75
CA TRP A 12 -6.33 -33.08 4.01
C TRP A 12 -7.60 -32.29 3.66
N ALA A 13 -8.64 -32.97 3.14
CA ALA A 13 -9.90 -32.33 2.77
C ALA A 13 -10.61 -31.77 4.00
N VAL A 14 -10.63 -32.50 5.11
CA VAL A 14 -11.23 -32.05 6.38
C VAL A 14 -10.47 -30.81 6.90
N ASN A 15 -9.15 -30.85 6.92
CA ASN A 15 -8.32 -29.72 7.36
C ASN A 15 -8.52 -28.50 6.47
N LYS A 16 -8.64 -28.68 5.15
CA LYS A 16 -8.89 -27.60 4.21
C LYS A 16 -10.25 -26.95 4.42
N ILE A 17 -11.30 -27.74 4.66
CA ILE A 17 -12.65 -27.24 4.97
C ILE A 17 -12.64 -26.46 6.30
N GLN A 18 -12.00 -26.98 7.33
CA GLN A 18 -11.87 -26.31 8.62
C GLN A 18 -11.11 -25.00 8.51
N GLN A 19 -10.05 -24.95 7.71
CA GLN A 19 -9.32 -23.74 7.43
C GLN A 19 -10.20 -22.69 6.74
N ILE A 20 -10.96 -23.09 5.72
CA ILE A 20 -11.89 -22.19 5.01
C ILE A 20 -12.97 -21.67 5.95
N GLU A 21 -13.56 -22.53 6.79
CA GLU A 21 -14.52 -22.10 7.81
C GLU A 21 -13.91 -21.10 8.77
N GLY A 22 -12.68 -21.34 9.27
CA GLY A 22 -11.98 -20.46 10.15
C GLY A 22 -11.72 -19.09 9.52
N GLU A 23 -11.34 -19.04 8.25
CA GLU A 23 -11.15 -17.80 7.50
C GLU A 23 -12.46 -17.02 7.30
N LEU A 24 -13.59 -17.71 7.10
CA LEU A 24 -14.90 -17.09 6.95
C LEU A 24 -15.48 -16.59 8.28
N LEU A 25 -15.24 -17.33 9.37
CA LEU A 25 -15.75 -16.98 10.71
C LEU A 25 -14.87 -15.98 11.45
N GLN A 26 -13.56 -16.00 11.18
CA GLN A 26 -12.56 -15.10 11.79
C GLN A 26 -11.60 -14.62 10.70
N PRO A 27 -12.06 -13.71 9.85
CA PRO A 27 -11.21 -13.22 8.77
C PRO A 27 -9.98 -12.51 9.32
N GLU A 28 -8.86 -12.68 8.63
CA GLU A 28 -7.59 -12.07 8.99
C GLU A 28 -7.64 -10.56 8.80
N THR A 29 -7.16 -9.82 9.80
CA THR A 29 -7.01 -8.37 9.73
C THR A 29 -5.63 -7.98 9.20
N VAL A 30 -5.53 -6.74 8.72
CA VAL A 30 -4.28 -6.23 8.13
C VAL A 30 -3.11 -6.18 9.11
N LEU A 31 -3.38 -6.03 10.42
CA LEU A 31 -2.37 -6.21 11.45
C LEU A 31 -2.64 -7.50 12.22
N PRO A 32 -1.60 -8.21 12.65
CA PRO A 32 -0.17 -7.84 12.60
C PRO A 32 0.55 -8.14 11.27
N ARG A 33 -0.09 -8.79 10.31
CA ARG A 33 0.56 -9.32 9.11
C ARG A 33 1.34 -8.27 8.31
N PHE A 34 0.76 -7.08 8.11
CA PHE A 34 1.39 -6.00 7.35
C PHE A 34 2.00 -4.92 8.25
N SER A 35 2.28 -5.26 9.51
CA SER A 35 3.03 -4.37 10.40
C SER A 35 4.41 -4.10 9.82
N LYS A 36 4.74 -2.83 9.66
CA LYS A 36 5.99 -2.40 9.08
C LYS A 36 6.34 -1.01 9.58
N HIS A 37 7.61 -0.78 9.89
CA HIS A 37 8.07 0.57 10.12
C HIS A 37 8.01 1.36 8.81
N VAL A 38 7.24 2.45 8.80
CA VAL A 38 7.07 3.33 7.63
C VAL A 38 7.60 4.71 8.00
N THR A 39 8.57 5.19 7.22
CA THR A 39 9.14 6.51 7.42
C THR A 39 8.30 7.55 6.69
N GLY A 40 7.81 8.56 7.44
CA GLY A 40 7.19 9.75 6.87
C GLY A 40 8.24 10.81 6.55
N PHE A 41 7.92 11.67 5.61
CA PHE A 41 8.81 12.75 5.17
C PHE A 41 8.07 14.08 5.22
N GLU A 42 8.76 15.16 5.63
CA GLU A 42 8.18 16.49 5.58
C GLU A 42 8.16 17.03 4.15
N ARG A 43 7.12 17.78 3.83
CA ARG A 43 6.92 18.37 2.51
C ARG A 43 8.06 19.27 2.07
N ASP A 44 8.74 19.88 3.02
CA ASP A 44 9.86 20.83 2.77
C ASP A 44 11.20 20.14 2.55
N LEU A 45 11.24 18.81 2.63
CA LEU A 45 12.46 18.05 2.33
C LEU A 45 12.96 18.43 0.94
N PRO A 46 14.25 18.79 0.79
CA PRO A 46 14.81 19.01 -0.55
C PRO A 46 14.64 17.79 -1.43
N LEU A 47 14.23 18.01 -2.68
CA LEU A 47 14.02 16.91 -3.63
C LEU A 47 15.28 16.07 -3.81
N SER A 48 16.46 16.70 -3.82
CA SER A 48 17.74 15.99 -3.90
C SER A 48 17.95 14.99 -2.76
N GLU A 49 17.50 15.30 -1.55
CA GLU A 49 17.59 14.38 -0.40
C GLU A 49 16.62 13.21 -0.54
N LEU A 50 15.40 13.47 -1.01
CA LEU A 50 14.43 12.42 -1.29
C LEU A 50 14.96 11.46 -2.35
N LEU A 51 15.48 11.99 -3.45
CA LEU A 51 16.10 11.18 -4.51
C LEU A 51 17.32 10.42 -4.00
N GLY A 52 18.13 11.03 -3.14
CA GLY A 52 19.25 10.36 -2.47
C GLY A 52 18.81 9.18 -1.61
N THR A 53 17.65 9.29 -0.94
CA THR A 53 17.07 8.18 -0.17
C THR A 53 16.66 7.02 -1.07
N ILE A 54 16.11 7.29 -2.25
CA ILE A 54 15.81 6.26 -3.25
C ILE A 54 17.09 5.52 -3.64
N ALA A 55 18.15 6.27 -3.97
CA ALA A 55 19.41 5.70 -4.42
C ALA A 55 20.08 4.83 -3.36
N ARG A 56 20.05 5.26 -2.08
CA ARG A 56 20.72 4.55 -0.97
C ARG A 56 19.89 3.43 -0.38
N LYS A 57 18.59 3.65 -0.15
CA LYS A 57 17.71 2.72 0.58
C LYS A 57 16.75 1.97 -0.32
N ARG A 58 16.67 2.32 -1.59
CA ARG A 58 15.75 1.75 -2.59
C ARG A 58 14.27 1.82 -2.17
N TYR A 59 13.90 2.85 -1.43
CA TYR A 59 12.51 3.09 -1.11
C TYR A 59 11.76 3.48 -2.38
N SER A 60 10.53 3.03 -2.49
CA SER A 60 9.65 3.30 -3.63
C SER A 60 8.42 4.13 -3.26
N GLN A 61 8.21 4.37 -1.96
CA GLN A 61 7.02 5.05 -1.46
C GLN A 61 7.40 6.01 -0.34
N PHE A 62 6.91 7.24 -0.44
CA PHE A 62 7.25 8.35 0.44
C PHE A 62 5.98 9.05 0.89
N PRO A 63 5.43 8.69 2.07
CA PRO A 63 4.33 9.46 2.67
C PRO A 63 4.83 10.86 3.04
N LEU A 64 4.17 11.89 2.54
CA LEU A 64 4.50 13.28 2.83
C LEU A 64 3.53 13.88 3.84
N TYR A 65 4.10 14.64 4.75
CA TYR A 65 3.39 15.32 5.82
C TYR A 65 3.69 16.82 5.83
N ASN A 66 2.72 17.56 6.30
CA ASN A 66 2.88 18.96 6.67
C ASN A 66 2.55 19.13 8.15
N LYS A 67 3.59 19.21 8.99
CA LYS A 67 3.45 19.34 10.46
C LYS A 67 2.49 18.31 11.06
N GLY A 68 2.70 17.04 10.76
CA GLY A 68 1.90 15.94 11.26
C GLY A 68 0.60 15.65 10.48
N LYS A 69 0.26 16.47 9.49
CA LYS A 69 -0.90 16.24 8.62
C LYS A 69 -0.45 15.58 7.33
N PHE A 70 -1.03 14.43 7.03
CA PHE A 70 -0.76 13.72 5.79
C PHE A 70 -1.23 14.55 4.58
N GLU A 71 -0.37 14.68 3.56
CA GLU A 71 -0.69 15.40 2.33
C GLU A 71 -0.75 14.51 1.09
N ALA A 72 0.22 13.62 0.92
CA ALA A 72 0.32 12.84 -0.30
C ALA A 72 1.19 11.59 -0.12
N LEU A 73 0.98 10.61 -0.98
CA LEU A 73 1.90 9.49 -1.14
C LEU A 73 2.69 9.70 -2.43
N ILE A 74 3.97 9.95 -2.31
CA ILE A 74 4.87 10.04 -3.44
C ILE A 74 5.45 8.66 -3.70
N THR A 75 5.34 8.21 -4.95
CA THR A 75 5.85 6.93 -5.42
C THR A 75 6.85 7.15 -6.56
N LEU A 76 7.59 6.13 -6.93
CA LEU A 76 8.46 6.19 -8.12
C LEU A 76 7.66 6.54 -9.38
N ARG A 77 6.41 6.08 -9.46
CA ARG A 77 5.51 6.42 -10.57
C ARG A 77 5.18 7.91 -10.58
N VAL A 78 4.87 8.49 -9.44
CA VAL A 78 4.60 9.94 -9.31
C VAL A 78 5.84 10.74 -9.71
N ILE A 79 7.02 10.33 -9.25
CA ILE A 79 8.28 10.99 -9.60
C ILE A 79 8.52 10.90 -11.11
N GLY A 80 8.31 9.74 -11.71
CA GLY A 80 8.46 9.52 -13.14
C GLY A 80 7.55 10.44 -13.98
N PHE A 81 6.29 10.55 -13.61
CA PHE A 81 5.36 11.46 -14.28
C PHE A 81 5.73 12.92 -14.09
N TRP A 82 6.11 13.31 -12.88
CA TRP A 82 6.57 14.68 -12.63
C TRP A 82 7.81 15.01 -13.48
N LEU A 83 8.78 14.12 -13.51
CA LEU A 83 10.01 14.29 -14.28
C LEU A 83 9.71 14.43 -15.79
N ALA A 84 8.84 13.57 -16.31
CA ALA A 84 8.42 13.63 -17.72
C ALA A 84 7.76 14.97 -18.05
N LYS A 85 6.89 15.46 -17.17
CA LYS A 85 6.19 16.73 -17.35
C LYS A 85 7.15 17.92 -17.26
N GLU A 86 8.05 17.93 -16.30
CA GLU A 86 9.03 19.00 -16.13
C GLU A 86 10.04 19.04 -17.28
N SER A 87 10.42 17.88 -17.82
CA SER A 87 11.36 17.80 -18.97
C SER A 87 10.86 18.51 -20.22
N GLN A 88 9.54 18.64 -20.37
CA GLN A 88 8.94 19.35 -21.50
C GLN A 88 9.12 20.87 -21.40
N LYS A 89 9.42 21.38 -20.23
CA LYS A 89 9.66 22.82 -20.00
C LYS A 89 11.13 23.22 -20.20
N GLY A 90 12.01 22.26 -20.45
CA GLY A 90 13.45 22.47 -20.64
C GLY A 90 14.28 21.81 -19.54
N THR A 91 15.38 22.47 -19.16
CA THR A 91 16.29 21.96 -18.13
C THR A 91 15.61 21.93 -16.76
N ILE A 92 15.79 20.84 -16.04
CA ILE A 92 15.24 20.68 -14.69
C ILE A 92 16.31 21.03 -13.66
N ASP A 93 16.04 22.07 -12.86
CA ASP A 93 16.90 22.43 -11.74
C ASP A 93 16.36 21.76 -10.45
N LEU A 94 16.97 20.65 -10.06
CA LEU A 94 16.58 19.89 -8.90
C LEU A 94 16.99 20.58 -7.58
N THR A 95 17.93 21.53 -7.63
CA THR A 95 18.50 22.15 -6.43
C THR A 95 17.50 23.03 -5.68
N ARG A 96 16.51 23.57 -6.38
CA ARG A 96 15.49 24.45 -5.81
C ARG A 96 14.15 23.76 -5.55
N LYS A 97 14.06 22.48 -5.85
CA LYS A 97 12.81 21.72 -5.70
C LYS A 97 12.74 21.06 -4.33
N LYS A 98 11.51 20.92 -3.84
CA LYS A 98 11.16 20.24 -2.58
C LYS A 98 10.26 19.06 -2.86
N ALA A 99 10.12 18.16 -1.90
CA ALA A 99 9.20 17.03 -2.00
C ALA A 99 7.77 17.46 -2.35
N ALA A 100 7.31 18.58 -1.80
CA ALA A 100 5.99 19.14 -2.10
C ALA A 100 5.75 19.46 -3.58
N ASP A 101 6.81 19.73 -4.35
CA ASP A 101 6.68 19.99 -5.79
C ASP A 101 6.22 18.76 -6.58
N LEU A 102 6.35 17.57 -6.00
CA LEU A 102 5.91 16.31 -6.60
C LEU A 102 4.40 16.06 -6.42
N ILE A 103 3.72 16.85 -5.59
CA ILE A 103 2.29 16.65 -5.32
C ILE A 103 1.47 17.13 -6.52
N PHE A 104 0.61 16.23 -7.05
CA PHE A 104 -0.33 16.59 -8.10
C PHE A 104 -1.43 17.52 -7.56
N LYS A 105 -1.63 18.65 -8.21
CA LYS A 105 -2.58 19.68 -7.77
C LYS A 105 -3.97 19.54 -8.39
N ASP A 106 -4.16 18.63 -9.32
CA ASP A 106 -5.43 18.51 -10.05
C ASP A 106 -6.52 17.75 -9.28
N GLY A 107 -6.21 17.19 -8.12
CA GLY A 107 -7.16 16.56 -7.21
C GLY A 107 -7.85 15.30 -7.73
N LYS A 108 -7.55 14.88 -8.96
CA LYS A 108 -8.21 13.75 -9.62
C LYS A 108 -7.48 12.42 -9.47
N TYR A 109 -6.23 12.46 -9.08
CA TYR A 109 -5.41 11.27 -8.97
C TYR A 109 -5.16 10.94 -7.50
N THR A 110 -5.84 9.90 -7.04
CA THR A 110 -5.62 9.33 -5.71
C THR A 110 -4.99 7.96 -5.87
N ASN A 111 -3.78 7.81 -5.38
CA ASN A 111 -2.99 6.58 -5.47
C ASN A 111 -2.87 5.84 -4.14
N TYR A 112 -3.60 6.28 -3.11
CA TYR A 112 -3.57 5.70 -1.78
C TYR A 112 -4.97 5.69 -1.15
N ARG A 113 -5.14 4.81 -0.15
CA ARG A 113 -6.26 4.85 0.79
C ARG A 113 -5.74 4.53 2.19
N PHE A 114 -6.46 5.02 3.21
CA PHE A 114 -6.20 4.68 4.60
C PHE A 114 -7.20 3.66 5.10
N VAL A 115 -6.72 2.74 5.92
CA VAL A 115 -7.54 1.76 6.63
C VAL A 115 -7.12 1.68 8.09
N SER A 116 -8.05 1.20 8.93
CA SER A 116 -7.76 0.93 10.34
C SER A 116 -6.99 -0.38 10.51
N ALA A 117 -6.35 -0.54 11.67
CA ALA A 117 -5.64 -1.76 12.04
C ALA A 117 -6.54 -3.01 12.05
N SER A 118 -7.85 -2.83 12.26
CA SER A 118 -8.83 -3.91 12.31
C SER A 118 -9.50 -4.21 10.97
N THR A 119 -9.12 -3.55 9.90
CA THR A 119 -9.62 -3.80 8.55
C THR A 119 -9.22 -5.21 8.12
N TYR A 120 -10.15 -5.92 7.48
CA TYR A 120 -9.90 -7.27 6.98
C TYR A 120 -9.07 -7.24 5.70
N ILE A 121 -8.23 -8.26 5.53
CA ILE A 121 -7.38 -8.38 4.34
C ILE A 121 -8.23 -8.48 3.06
N PHE A 122 -9.36 -9.20 3.11
CA PHE A 122 -10.23 -9.31 1.94
C PHE A 122 -10.81 -7.96 1.51
N GLU A 123 -11.05 -7.03 2.45
CA GLU A 123 -11.50 -5.68 2.12
C GLU A 123 -10.43 -4.90 1.37
N VAL A 124 -9.17 -5.07 1.76
CA VAL A 124 -8.02 -4.45 1.06
C VAL A 124 -7.85 -5.03 -0.35
N GLU A 125 -7.98 -6.34 -0.49
CA GLU A 125 -7.98 -7.00 -1.82
C GLU A 125 -9.05 -6.40 -2.74
N GLU A 126 -10.25 -6.19 -2.21
CA GLU A 126 -11.35 -5.59 -2.95
C GLU A 126 -11.04 -4.14 -3.35
N MET A 127 -10.45 -3.35 -2.45
CA MET A 127 -10.04 -1.98 -2.76
C MET A 127 -9.07 -1.91 -3.93
N PHE A 128 -8.08 -2.81 -3.98
CA PHE A 128 -7.14 -2.88 -5.10
C PHE A 128 -7.81 -3.32 -6.40
N ARG A 129 -8.79 -4.22 -6.34
CA ARG A 129 -9.54 -4.63 -7.54
C ARG A 129 -10.42 -3.52 -8.08
N GLU A 130 -11.10 -2.77 -7.21
CA GLU A 130 -12.02 -1.71 -7.61
C GLU A 130 -11.31 -0.47 -8.14
N GLN A 131 -10.15 -0.14 -7.57
CA GLN A 131 -9.41 1.07 -7.91
C GLN A 131 -8.02 0.75 -8.44
N GLY A 132 -7.89 0.62 -9.76
CA GLY A 132 -6.64 0.27 -10.42
C GLY A 132 -5.52 1.32 -10.28
N THR A 133 -5.85 2.53 -9.84
CA THR A 133 -4.86 3.59 -9.59
C THR A 133 -4.20 3.51 -8.23
N LEU A 134 -4.71 2.64 -7.32
CA LEU A 134 -4.12 2.46 -5.99
C LEU A 134 -2.72 1.87 -6.07
N GLU A 135 -1.77 2.57 -5.50
CA GLU A 135 -0.39 2.12 -5.38
C GLU A 135 -0.09 1.59 -3.97
N ALA A 136 -0.84 2.06 -2.97
CA ALA A 136 -0.71 1.56 -1.60
C ALA A 136 -1.96 1.80 -0.76
N ILE A 137 -2.11 0.93 0.24
CA ILE A 137 -3.02 1.10 1.37
C ILE A 137 -2.16 1.38 2.60
N LEU A 138 -2.48 2.46 3.29
CA LEU A 138 -1.76 2.91 4.49
C LEU A 138 -2.57 2.54 5.73
N ILE A 139 -1.90 1.99 6.74
CA ILE A 139 -2.56 1.51 7.96
C ILE A 139 -2.24 2.46 9.11
N THR A 140 -3.29 2.98 9.75
CA THR A 140 -3.21 3.65 11.05
C THR A 140 -4.11 2.94 12.04
N LYS A 141 -4.05 3.30 13.31
CA LYS A 141 -4.84 2.61 14.34
C LYS A 141 -6.34 2.60 14.03
N ASP A 142 -6.88 3.73 13.63
CA ASP A 142 -8.32 3.97 13.39
C ASP A 142 -8.65 4.37 11.96
N GLY A 143 -7.67 4.35 11.05
CA GLY A 143 -7.84 4.82 9.66
C GLY A 143 -7.68 6.32 9.48
N ASN A 144 -7.37 7.06 10.55
CA ASN A 144 -7.13 8.49 10.43
C ASN A 144 -5.80 8.77 9.71
N PRO A 145 -5.81 9.54 8.60
CA PRO A 145 -4.59 9.85 7.86
C PRO A 145 -3.51 10.56 8.69
N ASN A 146 -3.90 11.27 9.74
CA ASN A 146 -2.98 11.99 10.60
C ASN A 146 -2.47 11.17 11.78
N GLY A 147 -2.92 9.92 11.91
CA GLY A 147 -2.40 8.98 12.91
C GLY A 147 -1.03 8.42 12.50
N ASN A 148 -0.38 7.74 13.45
CA ASN A 148 0.88 7.06 13.19
C ASN A 148 0.71 5.95 12.15
N LEU A 149 1.60 5.87 11.17
CA LEU A 149 1.63 4.78 10.22
C LEU A 149 2.12 3.51 10.90
N LEU A 150 1.31 2.47 10.84
CA LEU A 150 1.60 1.16 11.41
C LEU A 150 2.02 0.14 10.36
N GLY A 151 1.73 0.43 9.10
CA GLY A 151 2.06 -0.44 7.99
C GLY A 151 1.67 0.17 6.65
N ILE A 152 2.10 -0.50 5.60
CA ILE A 152 1.78 -0.16 4.22
C ILE A 152 1.62 -1.44 3.42
N ILE A 153 0.59 -1.49 2.58
CA ILE A 153 0.29 -2.64 1.74
C ILE A 153 0.33 -2.19 0.28
N ARG A 154 1.15 -2.87 -0.52
CA ARG A 154 1.19 -2.68 -1.97
C ARG A 154 0.43 -3.82 -2.64
N PRO A 155 -0.05 -3.67 -3.88
CA PRO A 155 -0.71 -4.78 -4.59
C PRO A 155 0.10 -6.07 -4.58
N ARG A 156 1.41 -5.99 -4.81
CA ARG A 156 2.30 -7.16 -4.82
C ARG A 156 2.40 -7.88 -3.47
N ASP A 157 2.17 -7.18 -2.36
CA ASP A 157 2.24 -7.79 -1.03
C ASP A 157 1.08 -8.77 -0.78
N ILE A 158 -0.03 -8.60 -1.50
CA ILE A 158 -1.18 -9.48 -1.46
C ILE A 158 -1.03 -10.63 -2.45
N TYR A 159 -0.58 -10.35 -3.68
CA TYR A 159 -0.53 -11.34 -4.75
C TYR A 159 0.66 -12.30 -4.68
N HIS A 160 1.75 -11.95 -4.00
CA HIS A 160 2.95 -12.81 -3.87
C HIS A 160 2.82 -13.95 -2.86
N GLN A 161 1.68 -14.10 -2.17
CA GLN A 161 1.51 -15.15 -1.17
C GLN A 161 0.97 -16.46 -1.72
N VAL A 162 0.65 -16.53 -3.00
CA VAL A 162 0.15 -17.75 -3.67
C VAL A 162 1.29 -18.68 -4.11
N GLU A 163 2.53 -18.21 -4.11
CA GLU A 163 3.69 -18.98 -4.63
C GLU A 163 4.62 -19.56 -3.55
N LYS A 164 4.17 -19.66 -2.30
CA LYS A 164 4.99 -20.24 -1.21
C LYS A 164 4.43 -21.55 -0.64
N ASP A 165 3.79 -22.31 -1.47
CA ASP A 165 3.45 -23.70 -1.15
C ASP A 165 4.17 -24.68 -2.08
#